data_37106554015639447b9d54a631cd3f13
#
_entry.id   37106554015639447b9d54a631cd3f13
#
_cell.length_a   1.000
_cell.length_b   1.000
_cell.length_c   1.000
_cell.angle_alpha   90.00
_cell.angle_beta   90.00
_cell.angle_gamma   90.00
#
_symmetry.space_group_name_H-M   'P 1'
#
loop_
_entity.id
_entity.type
_entity.pdbx_description
1 polymer ?
#
loop_
_entity_poly.entity_id
_entity_poly.type
_entity_poly.pdbx_seq_one_letter_code
_entity_poly.pdbx_strand_id
1 'polypeptide(L)'
;MVNLLRNGSLVILLGLGISLVCMSQMVLANNAKLTTQHISGPVYAIIGETGNRSAENLGNNANFGFIVGNTGVLLIDSGAGTQAAKAIEAEVGQTTSLPITTVINTGGQDHRWLGNAYFAQQGARIIASSAAVNDQDERAGDQIQGLTGATGQNPMQNLEPVTADITFDQTYTLNHAGLEIHIKHQGAAHTPGDSWVYIPTLKILFTGDIAYGDRMLGVIEVSDSQSWVEVFETMAQLPAQQVIPGHGAVSTLPKLSEQTYNYLVHLR
;
A
#
# COMPACT_ATOMS: atom_id res chain seq x y z
N MET A 1 67.97 -42.48 -42.61
CA MET A 1 67.18 -41.63 -43.51
C MET A 1 66.03 -41.15 -42.69
N VAL A 2 66.16 -40.00 -42.15
CA VAL A 2 65.53 -38.72 -42.52
C VAL A 2 63.99 -38.86 -42.76
N ASN A 3 63.13 -38.39 -41.86
CA ASN A 3 62.49 -37.11 -41.92
C ASN A 3 61.38 -37.00 -40.82
N LEU A 4 61.50 -36.05 -40.10
CA LEU A 4 60.85 -34.68 -40.04
C LEU A 4 59.51 -34.62 -39.37
N LEU A 5 59.63 -34.05 -38.22
CA LEU A 5 58.58 -33.46 -37.36
C LEU A 5 57.74 -32.45 -38.12
N ARG A 6 56.43 -32.41 -37.79
CA ARG A 6 55.63 -31.20 -37.98
C ARG A 6 54.69 -31.01 -36.80
N ASN A 7 55.03 -30.05 -35.99
CA ASN A 7 54.21 -29.49 -34.93
C ASN A 7 52.99 -28.82 -35.53
N GLY A 8 51.83 -29.20 -35.05
CA GLY A 8 50.56 -28.50 -35.27
C GLY A 8 50.03 -27.98 -33.93
N SER A 9 50.18 -26.69 -33.72
CA SER A 9 49.65 -26.00 -32.54
C SER A 9 48.15 -25.99 -32.53
N LEU A 10 47.57 -26.60 -31.50
CA LEU A 10 46.15 -26.52 -31.18
C LEU A 10 45.91 -25.20 -30.43
N VAL A 11 45.33 -24.23 -31.11
CA VAL A 11 44.84 -22.99 -30.49
C VAL A 11 43.49 -23.28 -29.87
N ILE A 12 43.45 -23.31 -28.56
CA ILE A 12 42.23 -23.38 -27.78
C ILE A 12 41.62 -21.96 -27.74
N LEU A 13 40.55 -21.77 -28.49
CA LEU A 13 39.67 -20.61 -28.35
C LEU A 13 38.71 -20.91 -27.19
N LEU A 14 39.12 -20.58 -25.98
CA LEU A 14 38.25 -20.37 -24.82
C LEU A 14 37.99 -18.86 -24.74
N GLY A 15 36.83 -18.44 -25.14
CA GLY A 15 36.52 -17.04 -25.04
C GLY A 15 35.03 -16.73 -25.11
N LEU A 16 34.54 -16.18 -24.04
CA LEU A 16 33.36 -15.32 -23.94
C LEU A 16 31.97 -15.95 -24.20
N GLY A 17 31.44 -16.53 -23.16
CA GLY A 17 30.04 -16.96 -23.08
C GLY A 17 29.44 -16.77 -21.69
N ILE A 18 29.85 -15.75 -20.91
CA ILE A 18 29.23 -15.43 -19.62
C ILE A 18 29.19 -13.91 -19.51
N SER A 19 28.11 -13.30 -19.93
CA SER A 19 27.68 -11.96 -19.48
C SER A 19 26.45 -11.47 -20.26
N LEU A 20 25.34 -12.21 -20.29
CA LEU A 20 24.06 -11.68 -20.84
C LEU A 20 22.80 -12.14 -20.09
N VAL A 21 22.93 -12.68 -18.89
CA VAL A 21 21.76 -13.16 -18.13
C VAL A 21 21.36 -12.23 -16.97
N CYS A 22 22.17 -11.21 -16.65
CA CYS A 22 21.92 -10.35 -15.48
C CYS A 22 21.23 -9.01 -15.77
N MET A 23 20.81 -8.73 -17.00
CA MET A 23 20.20 -7.43 -17.36
C MET A 23 18.68 -7.45 -17.60
N SER A 24 18.00 -8.58 -17.49
CA SER A 24 16.55 -8.65 -17.77
C SER A 24 15.64 -8.53 -16.55
N GLN A 25 16.16 -8.36 -15.35
CA GLN A 25 15.33 -8.19 -14.14
C GLN A 25 15.20 -6.76 -13.61
N MET A 26 15.83 -5.79 -14.25
CA MET A 26 15.84 -4.40 -13.76
C MET A 26 14.86 -3.45 -14.46
N VAL A 27 14.02 -3.92 -15.37
CA VAL A 27 13.13 -3.05 -16.17
C VAL A 27 11.66 -3.09 -15.72
N LEU A 28 11.29 -3.92 -14.75
CA LEU A 28 9.87 -4.02 -14.31
C LEU A 28 9.53 -3.19 -13.05
N ALA A 29 10.45 -2.42 -12.50
CA ALA A 29 10.28 -1.81 -11.20
C ALA A 29 9.69 -0.39 -11.18
N ASN A 30 9.22 0.18 -12.29
CA ASN A 30 8.79 1.58 -12.29
C ASN A 30 7.43 1.85 -12.97
N ASN A 31 6.51 0.90 -12.97
CA ASN A 31 5.23 1.07 -13.68
C ASN A 31 4.05 1.46 -12.79
N ALA A 32 4.20 1.57 -11.48
CA ALA A 32 3.07 1.88 -10.60
C ALA A 32 2.85 3.38 -10.37
N LYS A 33 3.71 4.25 -10.91
CA LYS A 33 3.67 5.72 -10.73
C LYS A 33 3.56 6.14 -9.25
N LEU A 34 4.26 5.40 -8.38
CA LEU A 34 4.38 5.68 -6.97
C LEU A 34 5.57 6.60 -6.69
N THR A 35 5.47 7.43 -5.66
CA THR A 35 6.57 8.31 -5.23
C THR A 35 6.70 8.28 -3.72
N THR A 36 7.86 7.89 -3.21
CA THR A 36 8.16 7.89 -1.77
C THR A 36 8.52 9.29 -1.29
N GLN A 37 7.89 9.72 -0.20
CA GLN A 37 8.13 10.97 0.50
C GLN A 37 8.50 10.70 1.96
N HIS A 38 9.65 11.20 2.42
CA HIS A 38 9.99 11.20 3.84
C HIS A 38 9.11 12.19 4.60
N ILE A 39 8.45 11.73 5.67
CA ILE A 39 7.55 12.56 6.47
C ILE A 39 8.25 13.08 7.72
N SER A 40 8.65 12.20 8.63
CA SER A 40 9.43 12.56 9.83
C SER A 40 9.99 11.32 10.52
N GLY A 41 11.22 11.41 11.01
CA GLY A 41 11.87 10.28 11.68
C GLY A 41 11.87 9.02 10.80
N PRO A 42 11.37 7.88 11.27
CA PRO A 42 11.34 6.65 10.47
C PRO A 42 10.08 6.53 9.58
N VAL A 43 9.24 7.56 9.48
CA VAL A 43 7.92 7.53 8.82
C VAL A 43 8.00 8.09 7.40
N TYR A 44 7.46 7.35 6.46
CA TYR A 44 7.40 7.67 5.04
C TYR A 44 5.97 7.49 4.50
N ALA A 45 5.61 8.29 3.51
CA ALA A 45 4.41 8.10 2.70
C ALA A 45 4.82 7.65 1.29
N ILE A 46 4.00 6.79 0.67
CA ILE A 46 4.09 6.44 -0.74
C ILE A 46 2.86 7.04 -1.40
N ILE A 47 3.07 8.01 -2.28
CA ILE A 47 2.02 8.76 -2.94
C ILE A 47 1.75 8.13 -4.30
N GLY A 48 0.50 7.72 -4.53
CA GLY A 48 0.01 7.22 -5.80
C GLY A 48 -0.69 8.31 -6.62
N GLU A 49 -1.06 7.96 -7.86
CA GLU A 49 -1.82 8.86 -8.74
C GLU A 49 -3.22 9.12 -8.19
N THR A 50 -3.75 10.32 -8.44
CA THR A 50 -5.14 10.67 -8.12
C THR A 50 -6.14 10.25 -9.21
N GLY A 51 -5.66 9.71 -10.33
CA GLY A 51 -6.47 9.23 -11.45
C GLY A 51 -7.24 7.94 -11.16
N ASN A 52 -7.83 7.38 -12.19
CA ASN A 52 -8.50 6.07 -12.11
C ASN A 52 -7.49 4.93 -12.04
N ARG A 53 -7.95 3.75 -11.63
CA ARG A 53 -7.19 2.50 -11.75
C ARG A 53 -6.87 2.21 -13.21
N SER A 54 -5.66 1.79 -13.49
CA SER A 54 -5.18 1.48 -14.84
C SER A 54 -4.11 0.39 -14.83
N ALA A 55 -3.75 -0.11 -16.00
CA ALA A 55 -2.64 -1.05 -16.15
C ALA A 55 -1.30 -0.41 -15.72
N GLU A 56 -1.12 0.89 -15.99
CA GLU A 56 0.12 1.62 -15.71
C GLU A 56 0.35 1.82 -14.21
N ASN A 57 -0.72 2.05 -13.44
CA ASN A 57 -0.61 2.20 -11.98
C ASN A 57 -0.90 0.90 -11.21
N LEU A 58 -1.12 -0.22 -11.91
CA LEU A 58 -1.38 -1.54 -11.33
C LEU A 58 -2.58 -1.55 -10.36
N GLY A 59 -3.52 -0.60 -10.50
CA GLY A 59 -4.60 -0.37 -9.55
C GLY A 59 -4.22 0.45 -8.32
N ASN A 60 -2.95 0.81 -8.13
CA ASN A 60 -2.43 1.61 -7.00
C ASN A 60 -2.68 3.11 -7.20
N ASN A 61 -3.94 3.51 -7.25
CA ASN A 61 -4.32 4.93 -7.35
C ASN A 61 -4.58 5.56 -5.98
N ALA A 62 -3.87 5.13 -4.95
CA ALA A 62 -4.04 5.53 -3.56
C ALA A 62 -2.68 5.82 -2.90
N ASN A 63 -2.72 6.40 -1.71
CA ASN A 63 -1.54 6.57 -0.87
C ASN A 63 -1.40 5.40 0.09
N PHE A 64 -0.14 5.12 0.43
CA PHE A 64 0.31 4.12 1.38
C PHE A 64 1.30 4.75 2.35
N GLY A 65 1.72 4.03 3.37
CA GLY A 65 2.75 4.50 4.27
C GLY A 65 3.63 3.39 4.77
N PHE A 66 4.83 3.75 5.26
CA PHE A 66 5.65 2.77 5.97
C PHE A 66 6.49 3.41 7.08
N ILE A 67 6.82 2.59 8.05
CA ILE A 67 7.64 2.97 9.21
C ILE A 67 8.82 2.00 9.28
N VAL A 68 10.04 2.52 9.17
CA VAL A 68 11.26 1.73 9.23
C VAL A 68 11.62 1.45 10.69
N GLY A 69 11.60 0.18 11.09
CA GLY A 69 12.02 -0.26 12.43
C GLY A 69 13.46 -0.74 12.48
N ASN A 70 13.86 -1.35 13.61
CA ASN A 70 15.20 -1.87 13.77
C ASN A 70 15.41 -3.24 13.07
N THR A 71 14.36 -4.03 12.94
CA THR A 71 14.41 -5.41 12.42
C THR A 71 13.43 -5.68 11.28
N GLY A 72 12.59 -4.70 10.94
CA GLY A 72 11.58 -4.83 9.91
C GLY A 72 10.81 -3.54 9.70
N VAL A 73 9.98 -3.54 8.69
CA VAL A 73 9.13 -2.43 8.28
C VAL A 73 7.68 -2.73 8.62
N LEU A 74 6.98 -1.73 9.15
CA LEU A 74 5.53 -1.71 9.22
C LEU A 74 5.00 -0.97 8.01
N LEU A 75 4.16 -1.61 7.22
CA LEU A 75 3.49 -1.06 6.05
C LEU A 75 2.05 -0.68 6.40
N ILE A 76 1.55 0.44 5.88
CA ILE A 76 0.15 0.88 5.95
C ILE A 76 -0.43 0.75 4.56
N ASP A 77 -1.38 -0.16 4.40
CA ASP A 77 -2.04 -0.63 3.19
C ASP A 77 -1.13 -1.37 2.21
N SER A 78 -1.63 -2.47 1.66
CA SER A 78 -0.82 -3.45 0.93
C SER A 78 -0.89 -3.34 -0.59
N GLY A 79 -1.77 -2.47 -1.12
CA GLY A 79 -1.93 -2.30 -2.56
C GLY A 79 -3.02 -3.19 -3.18
N ALA A 80 -3.27 -2.94 -4.47
CA ALA A 80 -4.40 -3.48 -5.22
C ALA A 80 -4.17 -4.90 -5.80
N GLY A 81 -3.29 -5.69 -5.20
CA GLY A 81 -2.98 -7.05 -5.63
C GLY A 81 -1.49 -7.34 -5.70
N THR A 82 -1.12 -8.49 -6.25
CA THR A 82 0.26 -9.02 -6.20
C THR A 82 1.30 -8.11 -6.85
N GLN A 83 1.05 -7.60 -8.06
CA GLN A 83 2.01 -6.71 -8.73
C GLN A 83 2.06 -5.32 -8.09
N ALA A 84 0.91 -4.85 -7.63
CA ALA A 84 0.76 -3.62 -6.87
C ALA A 84 1.57 -3.67 -5.56
N ALA A 85 1.50 -4.78 -4.83
CA ALA A 85 2.29 -5.03 -3.62
C ALA A 85 3.80 -5.06 -3.88
N LYS A 86 4.23 -5.72 -4.96
CA LYS A 86 5.65 -5.71 -5.39
C LYS A 86 6.17 -4.31 -5.71
N ALA A 87 5.34 -3.48 -6.33
CA ALA A 87 5.70 -2.09 -6.61
C ALA A 87 5.86 -1.28 -5.31
N ILE A 88 4.98 -1.48 -4.32
CA ILE A 88 5.10 -0.87 -2.99
C ILE A 88 6.38 -1.36 -2.29
N GLU A 89 6.66 -2.66 -2.30
CA GLU A 89 7.90 -3.21 -1.73
C GLU A 89 9.15 -2.62 -2.40
N ALA A 90 9.13 -2.42 -3.71
CA ALA A 90 10.22 -1.78 -4.44
C ALA A 90 10.43 -0.31 -4.00
N GLU A 91 9.36 0.44 -3.74
CA GLU A 91 9.45 1.79 -3.17
C GLU A 91 10.05 1.78 -1.75
N VAL A 92 9.60 0.86 -0.88
CA VAL A 92 10.21 0.64 0.45
C VAL A 92 11.68 0.30 0.32
N GLY A 93 12.05 -0.54 -0.64
CA GLY A 93 13.41 -1.00 -0.92
C GLY A 93 14.39 0.12 -1.31
N GLN A 94 13.90 1.27 -1.79
CA GLN A 94 14.72 2.47 -2.03
C GLN A 94 15.20 3.13 -0.72
N THR A 95 14.49 2.88 0.38
CA THR A 95 14.81 3.46 1.70
C THR A 95 15.54 2.48 2.61
N THR A 96 15.18 1.20 2.59
CA THR A 96 15.75 0.19 3.49
C THR A 96 15.73 -1.21 2.86
N SER A 97 16.69 -2.05 3.24
CA SER A 97 16.69 -3.47 2.89
C SER A 97 16.00 -4.37 3.91
N LEU A 98 15.38 -3.80 4.95
CA LEU A 98 14.67 -4.57 5.98
C LEU A 98 13.36 -5.14 5.40
N PRO A 99 12.97 -6.36 5.78
CA PRO A 99 11.73 -6.97 5.31
C PRO A 99 10.50 -6.25 5.87
N ILE A 100 9.40 -6.27 5.12
CA ILE A 100 8.09 -5.87 5.62
C ILE A 100 7.57 -7.00 6.52
N THR A 101 7.41 -6.72 7.81
CA THR A 101 7.05 -7.71 8.84
C THR A 101 5.65 -7.53 9.38
N THR A 102 5.04 -6.38 9.13
CA THR A 102 3.68 -6.06 9.59
C THR A 102 2.99 -5.21 8.54
N VAL A 103 1.73 -5.50 8.26
CA VAL A 103 0.85 -4.69 7.40
C VAL A 103 -0.37 -4.29 8.21
N ILE A 104 -0.78 -3.03 8.11
CA ILE A 104 -2.05 -2.52 8.62
C ILE A 104 -2.93 -2.22 7.42
N ASN A 105 -4.14 -2.78 7.35
CA ASN A 105 -5.14 -2.36 6.38
C ASN A 105 -6.04 -1.30 7.00
N THR A 106 -6.14 -0.15 6.35
CA THR A 106 -6.98 0.96 6.82
C THR A 106 -8.43 0.85 6.38
N GLY A 107 -8.81 -0.16 5.60
CA GLY A 107 -10.19 -0.36 5.16
C GLY A 107 -10.39 -1.61 4.30
N GLY A 108 -11.61 -1.76 3.79
CA GLY A 108 -12.02 -2.89 2.95
C GLY A 108 -11.91 -2.66 1.46
N GLN A 109 -11.48 -1.47 0.99
CA GLN A 109 -11.32 -1.20 -0.43
C GLN A 109 -10.10 -1.93 -1.01
N ASP A 110 -10.20 -2.43 -2.22
CA ASP A 110 -9.24 -3.28 -2.92
C ASP A 110 -7.75 -2.88 -2.75
N HIS A 111 -7.43 -1.61 -2.97
CA HIS A 111 -6.06 -1.10 -2.86
C HIS A 111 -5.55 -0.99 -1.41
N ARG A 112 -6.41 -1.23 -0.41
CA ARG A 112 -6.00 -1.29 1.01
C ARG A 112 -5.50 -2.67 1.41
N TRP A 113 -5.98 -3.75 0.74
CA TRP A 113 -5.79 -5.10 1.27
C TRP A 113 -5.47 -6.22 0.27
N LEU A 114 -5.79 -6.12 -1.01
CA LEU A 114 -5.58 -7.25 -1.95
C LEU A 114 -4.11 -7.63 -2.13
N GLY A 115 -3.17 -6.76 -1.75
CA GLY A 115 -1.74 -7.08 -1.67
C GLY A 115 -1.34 -7.93 -0.48
N ASN A 116 -2.22 -8.18 0.50
CA ASN A 116 -1.93 -8.94 1.72
C ASN A 116 -1.33 -10.31 1.43
N ALA A 117 -1.89 -11.04 0.46
CA ALA A 117 -1.43 -12.38 0.10
C ALA A 117 0.07 -12.43 -0.25
N TYR A 118 0.57 -11.39 -0.92
CA TYR A 118 1.99 -11.28 -1.26
C TYR A 118 2.87 -11.13 -0.01
N PHE A 119 2.49 -10.25 0.92
CA PHE A 119 3.27 -10.03 2.14
C PHE A 119 3.12 -11.16 3.16
N ALA A 120 1.92 -11.77 3.26
CA ALA A 120 1.70 -12.94 4.12
C ALA A 120 2.57 -14.14 3.73
N GLN A 121 2.79 -14.38 2.42
CA GLN A 121 3.72 -15.42 1.95
C GLN A 121 5.18 -15.16 2.39
N GLN A 122 5.54 -13.91 2.67
CA GLN A 122 6.85 -13.53 3.19
C GLN A 122 6.90 -13.52 4.73
N GLY A 123 5.82 -13.89 5.39
CA GLY A 123 5.71 -13.98 6.85
C GLY A 123 5.30 -12.68 7.54
N ALA A 124 4.80 -11.68 6.81
CA ALA A 124 4.25 -10.48 7.41
C ALA A 124 2.92 -10.78 8.14
N ARG A 125 2.73 -10.16 9.29
CA ARG A 125 1.46 -10.19 10.04
C ARG A 125 0.54 -9.08 9.52
N ILE A 126 -0.73 -9.40 9.36
CA ILE A 126 -1.73 -8.47 8.84
C ILE A 126 -2.69 -8.05 9.95
N ILE A 127 -2.94 -6.76 10.08
CA ILE A 127 -3.81 -6.17 11.11
C ILE A 127 -4.91 -5.36 10.42
N ALA A 128 -6.17 -5.58 10.79
CA ALA A 128 -7.30 -4.79 10.29
C ALA A 128 -8.44 -4.73 11.32
N SER A 129 -9.40 -3.81 11.14
CA SER A 129 -10.64 -3.86 11.91
C SER A 129 -11.45 -5.11 11.54
N SER A 130 -12.20 -5.69 12.50
CA SER A 130 -13.11 -6.80 12.22
C SER A 130 -14.13 -6.46 11.14
N ALA A 131 -14.59 -5.20 11.10
CA ALA A 131 -15.49 -4.72 10.07
C ALA A 131 -14.83 -4.67 8.68
N ALA A 132 -13.54 -4.32 8.60
CA ALA A 132 -12.80 -4.36 7.32
C ALA A 132 -12.64 -5.80 6.82
N VAL A 133 -12.33 -6.74 7.70
CA VAL A 133 -12.20 -8.17 7.33
C VAL A 133 -13.51 -8.70 6.77
N ASN A 134 -14.63 -8.44 7.43
CA ASN A 134 -15.94 -8.85 6.95
C ASN A 134 -16.26 -8.27 5.56
N ASP A 135 -15.99 -6.98 5.36
CA ASP A 135 -16.19 -6.30 4.07
C ASP A 135 -15.25 -6.84 2.97
N GLN A 136 -13.99 -7.15 3.32
CA GLN A 136 -13.00 -7.76 2.43
C GLN A 136 -13.46 -9.15 1.96
N ASP A 137 -13.91 -10.01 2.88
CA ASP A 137 -14.39 -11.35 2.58
C ASP A 137 -15.65 -11.33 1.70
N GLU A 138 -16.59 -10.41 2.00
CA GLU A 138 -17.84 -10.30 1.26
C GLU A 138 -17.62 -9.80 -0.18
N ARG A 139 -16.73 -8.80 -0.37
CA ARG A 139 -16.55 -8.12 -1.66
C ARG A 139 -15.32 -8.56 -2.47
N ALA A 140 -14.51 -9.50 -1.98
CA ALA A 140 -13.27 -9.92 -2.64
C ALA A 140 -13.46 -10.24 -4.13
N GLY A 141 -14.48 -11.03 -4.46
CA GLY A 141 -14.75 -11.45 -5.83
C GLY A 141 -15.05 -10.28 -6.76
N ASP A 142 -15.90 -9.36 -6.33
CA ASP A 142 -16.31 -8.19 -7.12
C ASP A 142 -15.14 -7.21 -7.28
N GLN A 143 -14.33 -7.02 -6.25
CA GLN A 143 -13.15 -6.17 -6.30
C GLN A 143 -12.09 -6.72 -7.26
N ILE A 144 -11.83 -8.03 -7.24
CA ILE A 144 -10.91 -8.70 -8.17
C ILE A 144 -11.42 -8.58 -9.60
N GLN A 145 -12.72 -8.78 -9.84
CA GLN A 145 -13.32 -8.64 -11.16
C GLN A 145 -13.22 -7.20 -11.67
N GLY A 146 -13.55 -6.21 -10.82
CA GLY A 146 -13.46 -4.80 -11.13
C GLY A 146 -12.04 -4.36 -11.49
N LEU A 147 -11.05 -4.78 -10.69
CA LEU A 147 -9.64 -4.51 -10.97
C LEU A 147 -9.16 -5.20 -12.24
N THR A 148 -9.58 -6.44 -12.49
CA THR A 148 -9.25 -7.14 -13.74
C THR A 148 -9.77 -6.36 -14.95
N GLY A 149 -10.99 -5.83 -14.88
CA GLY A 149 -11.55 -4.98 -15.92
C GLY A 149 -10.79 -3.67 -16.10
N ALA A 150 -10.37 -3.02 -15.01
CA ALA A 150 -9.68 -1.74 -15.04
C ALA A 150 -8.21 -1.84 -15.48
N THR A 151 -7.50 -2.89 -15.07
CA THR A 151 -6.06 -3.06 -15.31
C THR A 151 -5.74 -4.00 -16.47
N GLY A 152 -6.74 -4.77 -16.96
CA GLY A 152 -6.53 -5.80 -17.98
C GLY A 152 -5.80 -7.05 -17.47
N GLN A 153 -5.56 -7.17 -16.17
CA GLN A 153 -4.81 -8.26 -15.55
C GLN A 153 -5.50 -8.73 -14.26
N ASN A 154 -5.48 -10.05 -13.99
CA ASN A 154 -5.93 -10.56 -12.70
C ASN A 154 -5.00 -10.05 -11.58
N PRO A 155 -5.48 -9.22 -10.63
CA PRO A 155 -4.64 -8.63 -9.60
C PRO A 155 -4.03 -9.69 -8.65
N MET A 156 -4.69 -10.80 -8.46
CA MET A 156 -4.22 -11.87 -7.58
C MET A 156 -3.20 -12.80 -8.25
N GLN A 157 -3.17 -12.85 -9.58
CA GLN A 157 -2.36 -13.80 -10.35
C GLN A 157 -2.67 -15.26 -9.95
N ASN A 158 -1.79 -15.86 -9.14
CA ASN A 158 -1.93 -17.25 -8.68
C ASN A 158 -2.11 -17.33 -7.15
N LEU A 159 -2.40 -16.21 -6.47
CA LEU A 159 -2.63 -16.17 -5.04
C LEU A 159 -4.12 -16.08 -4.73
N GLU A 160 -4.52 -16.68 -3.62
CA GLU A 160 -5.85 -16.46 -3.04
C GLU A 160 -5.82 -15.20 -2.18
N PRO A 161 -6.93 -14.44 -2.07
CA PRO A 161 -7.04 -13.32 -1.15
C PRO A 161 -6.77 -13.75 0.30
N VAL A 162 -6.07 -12.89 1.05
CA VAL A 162 -5.76 -13.12 2.46
C VAL A 162 -6.19 -11.91 3.26
N THR A 163 -7.13 -12.10 4.18
CA THR A 163 -7.54 -11.07 5.14
C THR A 163 -6.62 -11.03 6.37
N ALA A 164 -6.91 -10.14 7.33
CA ALA A 164 -6.05 -9.96 8.49
C ALA A 164 -6.07 -11.18 9.44
N ASP A 165 -4.90 -11.55 9.98
CA ASP A 165 -4.72 -12.54 11.04
C ASP A 165 -4.87 -11.96 12.45
N ILE A 166 -4.80 -10.61 12.58
CA ILE A 166 -5.07 -9.88 13.81
C ILE A 166 -6.20 -8.90 13.55
N THR A 167 -7.29 -9.05 14.29
CA THR A 167 -8.44 -8.18 14.17
C THR A 167 -8.71 -7.40 15.44
N PHE A 168 -9.36 -6.25 15.31
CA PHE A 168 -9.81 -5.41 16.42
C PHE A 168 -11.16 -4.76 16.08
N ASP A 169 -11.98 -4.44 17.10
CA ASP A 169 -13.29 -3.86 16.85
C ASP A 169 -13.22 -2.32 16.74
N GLN A 170 -12.58 -1.65 17.69
CA GLN A 170 -12.54 -0.18 17.73
C GLN A 170 -11.13 0.40 17.77
N THR A 171 -10.23 -0.21 18.52
CA THR A 171 -8.89 0.33 18.73
C THR A 171 -7.86 -0.78 18.82
N TYR A 172 -6.74 -0.58 18.16
CA TYR A 172 -5.55 -1.41 18.32
C TYR A 172 -4.33 -0.51 18.51
N THR A 173 -3.46 -0.86 19.44
CA THR A 173 -2.22 -0.11 19.70
C THR A 173 -1.03 -1.06 19.63
N LEU A 174 0.01 -0.65 18.93
CA LEU A 174 1.27 -1.38 18.88
C LEU A 174 2.46 -0.45 18.98
N ASN A 175 3.63 -1.01 19.28
CA ASN A 175 4.90 -0.30 19.25
C ASN A 175 5.74 -0.76 18.08
N HIS A 176 6.25 0.17 17.28
CA HIS A 176 7.17 -0.09 16.18
C HIS A 176 8.19 1.05 16.08
N ALA A 177 9.46 0.74 15.88
CA ALA A 177 10.54 1.74 15.83
C ALA A 177 10.63 2.67 17.07
N GLY A 178 10.19 2.20 18.24
CA GLY A 178 10.09 3.03 19.46
C GLY A 178 8.94 4.04 19.45
N LEU A 179 8.06 3.96 18.47
CA LEU A 179 6.85 4.78 18.37
C LEU A 179 5.63 3.98 18.78
N GLU A 180 4.76 4.58 19.59
CA GLU A 180 3.41 4.08 19.83
C GLU A 180 2.54 4.45 18.62
N ILE A 181 1.81 3.48 18.09
CA ILE A 181 0.97 3.61 16.91
C ILE A 181 -0.45 3.23 17.27
N HIS A 182 -1.38 4.16 17.10
CA HIS A 182 -2.80 3.98 17.37
C HIS A 182 -3.55 3.74 16.07
N ILE A 183 -4.27 2.63 15.98
CA ILE A 183 -5.18 2.32 14.87
C ILE A 183 -6.59 2.43 15.43
N LYS A 184 -7.46 3.21 14.77
CA LYS A 184 -8.84 3.41 15.22
C LYS A 184 -9.84 3.22 14.10
N HIS A 185 -10.85 2.39 14.38
CA HIS A 185 -12.11 2.27 13.65
C HIS A 185 -13.21 2.89 14.51
N GLN A 186 -14.00 3.82 13.96
CA GLN A 186 -15.04 4.54 14.70
C GLN A 186 -16.43 4.47 14.03
N GLY A 187 -16.53 3.71 12.96
CA GLY A 187 -17.74 3.53 12.17
C GLY A 187 -17.45 3.40 10.69
N ALA A 188 -18.45 3.08 9.92
CA ALA A 188 -18.36 3.02 8.46
C ALA A 188 -18.10 4.42 7.88
N ALA A 189 -17.31 4.47 6.80
CA ALA A 189 -17.04 5.70 6.06
C ALA A 189 -17.14 5.44 4.56
N HIS A 190 -16.01 5.45 3.81
CA HIS A 190 -15.98 5.00 2.42
C HIS A 190 -16.32 3.50 2.31
N THR A 191 -15.81 2.71 3.26
CA THR A 191 -16.18 1.29 3.43
C THR A 191 -16.59 1.01 4.89
N PRO A 192 -17.26 -0.13 5.17
CA PRO A 192 -17.72 -0.47 6.52
C PRO A 192 -16.64 -0.49 7.59
N GLY A 193 -15.40 -0.83 7.21
CA GLY A 193 -14.31 -1.07 8.15
C GLY A 193 -13.20 -0.03 8.16
N ASP A 194 -13.43 1.16 7.62
CA ASP A 194 -12.39 2.19 7.53
C ASP A 194 -11.82 2.59 8.89
N SER A 195 -10.51 2.77 8.90
CA SER A 195 -9.71 3.08 10.09
C SER A 195 -8.66 4.12 9.75
N TRP A 196 -8.20 4.83 10.76
CA TRP A 196 -7.02 5.69 10.63
C TRP A 196 -5.85 5.17 11.47
N VAL A 197 -4.63 5.56 11.10
CA VAL A 197 -3.41 5.26 11.86
C VAL A 197 -2.81 6.58 12.34
N TYR A 198 -2.68 6.74 13.65
CA TYR A 198 -2.13 7.95 14.28
C TYR A 198 -0.86 7.65 15.05
N ILE A 199 0.18 8.47 14.88
CA ILE A 199 1.46 8.41 15.58
C ILE A 199 1.58 9.64 16.48
N PRO A 200 1.18 9.56 17.77
CA PRO A 200 1.03 10.72 18.65
C PRO A 200 2.32 11.54 18.82
N THR A 201 3.44 10.86 19.04
CA THR A 201 4.75 11.49 19.29
C THR A 201 5.20 12.37 18.11
N LEU A 202 4.87 11.98 16.87
CA LEU A 202 5.22 12.72 15.66
C LEU A 202 4.07 13.56 15.11
N LYS A 203 2.87 13.43 15.66
CA LYS A 203 1.64 14.07 15.20
C LYS A 203 1.35 13.80 13.72
N ILE A 204 1.60 12.57 13.28
CA ILE A 204 1.37 12.09 11.92
C ILE A 204 0.09 11.26 11.89
N LEU A 205 -0.75 11.49 10.89
CA LEU A 205 -2.01 10.79 10.69
C LEU A 205 -2.08 10.23 9.26
N PHE A 206 -2.32 8.93 9.13
CA PHE A 206 -2.75 8.28 7.89
C PHE A 206 -4.25 8.02 8.01
N THR A 207 -5.02 8.55 7.08
CA THR A 207 -6.48 8.54 7.19
C THR A 207 -7.14 7.37 6.50
N GLY A 208 -6.41 6.61 5.67
CA GLY A 208 -7.07 5.72 4.71
C GLY A 208 -8.12 6.50 3.90
N ASP A 209 -9.15 5.82 3.48
CA ASP A 209 -10.23 6.41 2.66
C ASP A 209 -11.24 7.27 3.46
N ILE A 210 -10.97 7.56 4.73
CA ILE A 210 -11.75 8.54 5.50
C ILE A 210 -11.53 9.96 4.98
N ALA A 211 -10.34 10.29 4.45
CA ALA A 211 -10.08 11.59 3.86
C ALA A 211 -9.41 11.49 2.48
N TYR A 212 -9.92 12.31 1.56
CA TYR A 212 -9.45 12.47 0.19
C TYR A 212 -8.93 13.89 -0.01
N GLY A 213 -7.80 14.01 -0.68
CA GLY A 213 -7.29 15.27 -1.20
C GLY A 213 -7.16 15.23 -2.72
N ASP A 214 -7.26 16.39 -3.35
CA ASP A 214 -6.94 16.60 -4.77
C ASP A 214 -7.73 15.73 -5.77
N ARG A 215 -8.82 15.11 -5.33
CA ARG A 215 -9.76 14.35 -6.16
C ARG A 215 -11.15 14.29 -5.51
N MET A 216 -12.16 13.99 -6.32
CA MET A 216 -13.52 13.76 -5.84
C MET A 216 -13.58 12.46 -5.03
N LEU A 217 -14.37 12.45 -3.95
CA LEU A 217 -14.60 11.29 -3.13
C LEU A 217 -15.28 10.16 -3.93
N GLY A 218 -14.88 8.93 -3.66
CA GLY A 218 -15.60 7.75 -4.09
C GLY A 218 -16.72 7.44 -3.10
N VAL A 219 -17.94 7.93 -3.34
CA VAL A 219 -19.12 7.48 -2.60
C VAL A 219 -19.71 6.32 -3.36
N ILE A 220 -19.64 5.13 -2.81
CA ILE A 220 -20.06 3.87 -3.42
C ILE A 220 -21.21 3.24 -2.63
N GLU A 221 -21.78 2.14 -3.12
CA GLU A 221 -22.95 1.49 -2.55
C GLU A 221 -22.79 1.14 -1.07
N VAL A 222 -21.62 0.71 -0.66
CA VAL A 222 -21.30 0.32 0.73
C VAL A 222 -20.86 1.49 1.61
N SER A 223 -20.78 2.71 1.07
CA SER A 223 -20.43 3.91 1.83
C SER A 223 -21.59 4.34 2.73
N ASP A 224 -21.30 4.68 3.98
CA ASP A 224 -22.26 5.34 4.87
C ASP A 224 -21.88 6.81 5.03
N SER A 225 -22.48 7.67 4.20
CA SER A 225 -22.16 9.10 4.19
C SER A 225 -22.52 9.81 5.51
N GLN A 226 -23.47 9.29 6.30
CA GLN A 226 -23.79 9.86 7.61
C GLN A 226 -22.72 9.52 8.63
N SER A 227 -22.45 8.24 8.79
CA SER A 227 -21.39 7.76 9.67
C SER A 227 -20.03 8.35 9.26
N TRP A 228 -19.78 8.49 7.94
CA TRP A 228 -18.53 9.08 7.44
C TRP A 228 -18.30 10.52 7.93
N VAL A 229 -19.33 11.35 7.96
CA VAL A 229 -19.26 12.71 8.55
C VAL A 229 -18.84 12.62 10.02
N GLU A 230 -19.51 11.78 10.82
CA GLU A 230 -19.23 11.61 12.26
C GLU A 230 -17.81 11.05 12.53
N VAL A 231 -17.40 10.09 11.71
CA VAL A 231 -16.04 9.52 11.74
C VAL A 231 -14.98 10.58 11.43
N PHE A 232 -15.22 11.39 10.39
CA PHE A 232 -14.32 12.48 10.03
C PHE A 232 -14.21 13.52 11.15
N GLU A 233 -15.35 13.94 11.75
CA GLU A 233 -15.39 14.88 12.87
C GLU A 233 -14.58 14.38 14.07
N THR A 234 -14.70 13.08 14.38
CA THR A 234 -13.94 12.45 15.47
C THR A 234 -12.43 12.44 15.15
N MET A 235 -12.07 12.06 13.94
CA MET A 235 -10.67 12.05 13.48
C MET A 235 -10.07 13.46 13.48
N ALA A 236 -10.86 14.47 13.11
CA ALA A 236 -10.42 15.87 13.03
C ALA A 236 -10.09 16.51 14.40
N GLN A 237 -10.46 15.87 15.53
CA GLN A 237 -10.05 16.30 16.87
C GLN A 237 -8.58 15.97 17.19
N LEU A 238 -7.93 15.11 16.38
CA LEU A 238 -6.53 14.75 16.60
C LEU A 238 -5.62 15.96 16.35
N PRO A 239 -4.59 16.19 17.20
CA PRO A 239 -3.63 17.28 17.01
C PRO A 239 -2.58 16.94 15.94
N ALA A 240 -3.03 16.40 14.80
CA ALA A 240 -2.16 16.01 13.69
C ALA A 240 -1.59 17.24 12.98
N GLN A 241 -0.29 17.20 12.69
CA GLN A 241 0.43 18.26 11.98
C GLN A 241 0.73 17.89 10.53
N GLN A 242 0.90 16.60 10.26
CA GLN A 242 1.06 16.05 8.91
C GLN A 242 0.02 14.95 8.72
N VAL A 243 -0.74 15.06 7.65
CA VAL A 243 -1.82 14.14 7.34
C VAL A 243 -1.60 13.55 5.95
N ILE A 244 -1.54 12.24 5.90
CA ILE A 244 -1.48 11.47 4.66
C ILE A 244 -2.90 10.98 4.37
N PRO A 245 -3.61 11.63 3.43
CA PRO A 245 -4.95 11.18 3.04
C PRO A 245 -4.88 9.86 2.28
N GLY A 246 -6.01 9.19 2.11
CA GLY A 246 -6.10 8.00 1.28
C GLY A 246 -5.73 8.26 -0.18
N HIS A 247 -5.96 9.47 -0.65
CA HIS A 247 -5.61 9.93 -2.00
C HIS A 247 -5.18 11.40 -1.97
N GLY A 248 -4.28 11.79 -2.88
CA GLY A 248 -3.81 13.18 -3.01
C GLY A 248 -2.53 13.47 -2.22
N ALA A 249 -2.11 14.71 -2.21
CA ALA A 249 -0.85 15.12 -1.57
C ALA A 249 -0.91 15.08 -0.04
N VAL A 250 0.24 14.90 0.62
CA VAL A 250 0.39 15.14 2.07
C VAL A 250 -0.17 16.53 2.42
N SER A 251 -0.96 16.60 3.48
CA SER A 251 -1.86 17.72 3.74
C SER A 251 -1.96 18.06 5.23
N THR A 252 -3.00 18.82 5.58
CA THR A 252 -3.41 19.13 6.96
C THR A 252 -4.89 18.85 7.14
N LEU A 253 -5.34 18.63 8.38
CA LEU A 253 -6.77 18.41 8.67
C LEU A 253 -7.67 19.55 8.17
N PRO A 254 -7.33 20.86 8.34
CA PRO A 254 -8.15 21.94 7.80
C PRO A 254 -8.35 21.85 6.28
N LYS A 255 -7.27 21.61 5.51
CA LYS A 255 -7.38 21.49 4.05
C LYS A 255 -8.24 20.26 3.65
N LEU A 256 -8.07 19.15 4.32
CA LEU A 256 -8.89 17.94 4.05
C LEU A 256 -10.34 18.11 4.48
N SER A 257 -10.61 18.91 5.52
CA SER A 257 -11.99 19.28 5.88
C SER A 257 -12.68 20.03 4.73
N GLU A 258 -11.97 20.94 4.05
CA GLU A 258 -12.52 21.64 2.88
C GLU A 258 -12.82 20.66 1.72
N GLN A 259 -11.94 19.70 1.47
CA GLN A 259 -12.02 18.80 0.31
C GLN A 259 -12.90 17.57 0.55
N THR A 260 -12.95 17.05 1.77
CA THR A 260 -13.70 15.82 2.14
C THR A 260 -14.96 16.14 2.92
N TYR A 261 -14.82 16.74 4.11
CA TYR A 261 -15.92 16.96 5.03
C TYR A 261 -17.00 17.86 4.45
N ASN A 262 -16.61 19.04 3.93
CA ASN A 262 -17.57 19.97 3.34
C ASN A 262 -18.30 19.35 2.13
N TYR A 263 -17.62 18.53 1.33
CA TYR A 263 -18.25 17.80 0.23
C TYR A 263 -19.29 16.81 0.74
N LEU A 264 -18.97 16.01 1.78
CA LEU A 264 -19.91 15.05 2.37
C LEU A 264 -21.13 15.74 2.97
N VAL A 265 -20.93 16.83 3.72
CA VAL A 265 -22.02 17.63 4.30
C VAL A 265 -22.91 18.24 3.21
N HIS A 266 -22.32 18.68 2.09
CA HIS A 266 -23.08 19.26 0.98
C HIS A 266 -23.82 18.21 0.16
N LEU A 267 -23.32 16.98 0.10
CA LEU A 267 -23.96 15.86 -0.60
C LEU A 267 -25.24 15.39 0.07
N ARG A 268 -25.39 15.63 1.36
CA ARG A 268 -26.53 15.20 2.21
C ARG A 268 -27.60 16.27 2.29
#